data_d4fdf0d29bca4c5f0c622ffbe4cb4fcd
#
_entry.id   d4fdf0d29bca4c5f0c622ffbe4cb4fcd
#
_cell.length_a   1.000
_cell.length_b   1.000
_cell.length_c   1.000
_cell.angle_alpha   90.00
_cell.angle_beta   90.00
_cell.angle_gamma   90.00
#
_symmetry.space_group_name_H-M   'P 1'
#
loop_
_entity.id
_entity.type
_entity.pdbx_description
1 polymer ?
#
loop_
_entity_poly.entity_id
_entity_poly.type
_entity_poly.pdbx_seq_one_letter_code
_entity_poly.pdbx_strand_id
1 'polypeptide(L)'
;STGRSGTIFKSASNLLHKSDQHAAHERVLYEQMLRRMESEGSAASQKLLLPETVEFPPREARFLSGTMETLNRLGVGLSEFGERTFLLDALPPFVKAADSRKFILELVDKLQAAGEGVNVLRLGEDVIIKTVCRHAVKANDSLREEELQNLVDDLRCCEMPYTCPHGRPTIIEMNYLELEKKFGRIQ
;
A
#
# COMPACT_ATOMS: atom_id res chain seq x y z
N SER A 1 -8.43 -10.87 19.39
CA SER A 1 -8.63 -9.43 19.66
C SER A 1 -7.41 -8.69 19.08
N THR A 2 -7.47 -8.33 17.79
CA THR A 2 -6.43 -7.55 17.10
C THR A 2 -6.62 -6.08 17.46
N GLY A 3 -5.83 -5.60 18.40
CA GLY A 3 -5.78 -4.19 18.78
C GLY A 3 -5.30 -3.35 17.61
N ARG A 4 -6.17 -2.52 17.03
CA ARG A 4 -5.79 -1.49 16.06
C ARG A 4 -5.07 -0.38 16.81
N SER A 5 -3.78 -0.16 16.50
CA SER A 5 -3.02 0.99 17.02
C SER A 5 -3.59 2.28 16.42
N GLY A 6 -4.35 3.02 17.19
CA GLY A 6 -4.80 4.36 16.81
C GLY A 6 -4.20 5.38 17.78
N THR A 7 -3.58 6.44 17.26
CA THR A 7 -3.03 7.53 18.08
C THR A 7 -4.01 8.66 18.16
N ILE A 8 -4.12 9.24 19.36
CA ILE A 8 -5.03 10.36 19.67
C ILE A 8 -4.19 11.63 19.81
N PHE A 9 -4.46 12.64 19.00
CA PHE A 9 -3.85 13.96 19.08
C PHE A 9 -4.85 14.98 19.62
N LYS A 10 -4.38 15.89 20.47
CA LYS A 10 -5.16 17.00 20.96
C LYS A 10 -4.78 18.27 20.21
N SER A 11 -5.71 18.85 19.45
CA SER A 11 -5.52 20.15 18.83
C SER A 11 -5.84 21.28 19.81
N ALA A 12 -5.24 22.45 19.60
CA ALA A 12 -5.53 23.67 20.38
C ALA A 12 -6.99 24.15 20.27
N SER A 13 -7.78 23.61 19.34
CA SER A 13 -9.17 23.97 19.02
C SER A 13 -10.23 23.06 19.63
N ASN A 14 -9.99 22.40 20.78
CA ASN A 14 -10.94 21.46 21.40
C ASN A 14 -11.43 20.31 20.49
N LEU A 15 -10.64 19.93 19.49
CA LEU A 15 -10.89 18.79 18.60
C LEU A 15 -9.99 17.63 18.98
N LEU A 16 -10.56 16.45 19.01
CA LEU A 16 -9.88 15.18 19.22
C LEU A 16 -9.67 14.51 17.86
N HIS A 17 -8.41 14.32 17.47
CA HIS A 17 -8.06 13.61 16.25
C HIS A 17 -7.62 12.20 16.60
N LYS A 18 -8.25 11.20 16.00
CA LYS A 18 -7.82 9.81 16.08
C LYS A 18 -7.34 9.37 14.70
N SER A 19 -6.07 9.03 14.58
CA SER A 19 -5.50 8.50 13.35
C SER A 19 -5.38 6.98 13.40
N ASP A 20 -5.74 6.33 12.30
CA ASP A 20 -5.36 4.93 12.03
C ASP A 20 -4.00 4.96 11.31
N GLN A 21 -2.95 4.63 12.05
CA GLN A 21 -1.56 4.64 11.58
C GLN A 21 -1.37 3.79 10.31
N HIS A 22 -2.01 2.63 10.23
CA HIS A 22 -1.89 1.75 9.07
C HIS A 22 -2.55 2.38 7.83
N ALA A 23 -3.77 2.92 7.98
CA ALA A 23 -4.47 3.59 6.89
C ALA A 23 -3.73 4.86 6.42
N ALA A 24 -3.11 5.61 7.34
CA ALA A 24 -2.30 6.78 7.04
C ALA A 24 -1.06 6.41 6.20
N HIS A 25 -0.28 5.42 6.64
CA HIS A 25 0.86 4.92 5.87
C HIS A 25 0.47 4.43 4.47
N GLU A 26 -0.61 3.64 4.37
CA GLU A 26 -1.10 3.17 3.07
C GLU A 26 -1.41 4.35 2.13
N ARG A 27 -2.00 5.43 2.63
CA ARG A 27 -2.30 6.63 1.84
C ARG A 27 -1.04 7.35 1.39
N VAL A 28 -0.13 7.62 2.30
CA VAL A 28 1.13 8.32 2.01
C VAL A 28 1.93 7.57 0.96
N LEU A 29 2.14 6.27 1.14
CA LEU A 29 2.90 5.44 0.20
C LEU A 29 2.21 5.35 -1.17
N TYR A 30 0.90 5.23 -1.20
CA TYR A 30 0.11 5.20 -2.43
C TYR A 30 0.31 6.47 -3.26
N GLU A 31 0.18 7.65 -2.65
CA GLU A 31 0.34 8.91 -3.38
C GLU A 31 1.79 9.21 -3.74
N GLN A 32 2.76 8.81 -2.91
CA GLN A 32 4.17 8.91 -3.26
C GLN A 32 4.51 8.06 -4.48
N MET A 33 3.95 6.84 -4.57
CA MET A 33 4.11 5.98 -5.74
C MET A 33 3.50 6.59 -7.00
N LEU A 34 2.26 7.09 -6.91
CA LEU A 34 1.60 7.75 -8.04
C LEU A 34 2.40 8.94 -8.56
N ARG A 35 2.83 9.84 -7.68
CA ARG A 35 3.61 11.03 -8.05
C ARG A 35 4.92 10.66 -8.75
N ARG A 36 5.61 9.61 -8.29
CA ARG A 36 6.83 9.13 -8.95
C ARG A 36 6.54 8.55 -10.32
N MET A 37 5.48 7.77 -10.47
CA MET A 37 5.09 7.24 -11.76
C MET A 37 4.74 8.35 -12.76
N GLU A 38 4.09 9.41 -12.31
CA GLU A 38 3.77 10.58 -13.15
C GLU A 38 5.02 11.37 -13.55
N SER A 39 5.97 11.55 -12.63
CA SER A 39 7.17 12.37 -12.87
C SER A 39 8.30 11.60 -13.56
N GLU A 40 8.52 10.34 -13.22
CA GLU A 40 9.67 9.53 -13.65
C GLU A 40 9.28 8.42 -14.64
N GLY A 41 7.98 8.19 -14.86
CA GLY A 41 7.45 7.12 -15.71
C GLY A 41 7.59 5.71 -15.12
N SER A 42 8.25 5.58 -13.97
CA SER A 42 8.44 4.31 -13.26
C SER A 42 8.52 4.48 -11.75
N ALA A 43 8.08 3.47 -11.01
CA ALA A 43 8.22 3.44 -9.57
C ALA A 43 9.65 3.07 -9.15
N ALA A 44 10.05 3.51 -7.95
CA ALA A 44 11.34 3.11 -7.38
C ALA A 44 11.42 1.59 -7.21
N SER A 45 12.58 1.03 -7.50
CA SER A 45 12.86 -0.40 -7.43
C SER A 45 14.15 -0.65 -6.66
N GLN A 46 14.18 -1.70 -5.85
CA GLN A 46 15.36 -2.17 -5.12
C GLN A 46 15.67 -3.60 -5.56
N LYS A 47 16.88 -3.80 -6.06
CA LYS A 47 17.36 -5.13 -6.45
C LYS A 47 17.47 -6.04 -5.24
N LEU A 48 17.05 -7.28 -5.42
CA LEU A 48 17.27 -8.34 -4.44
C LEU A 48 18.74 -8.77 -4.45
N LEU A 49 19.29 -9.02 -3.28
CA LEU A 49 20.66 -9.58 -3.16
C LEU A 49 20.76 -10.96 -3.81
N LEU A 50 19.70 -11.75 -3.68
CA LEU A 50 19.55 -13.06 -4.31
C LEU A 50 18.22 -13.04 -5.07
N PRO A 51 18.26 -13.03 -6.40
CA PRO A 51 17.06 -13.20 -7.21
C PRO A 51 16.36 -14.54 -6.91
N GLU A 52 15.04 -14.55 -6.94
CA GLU A 52 14.23 -15.73 -6.67
C GLU A 52 13.52 -16.22 -7.93
N THR A 53 13.52 -17.52 -8.14
CA THR A 53 12.69 -18.12 -9.19
C THR A 53 11.33 -18.53 -8.63
N VAL A 54 10.27 -18.14 -9.34
CA VAL A 54 8.90 -18.48 -8.99
C VAL A 54 8.24 -19.17 -10.18
N GLU A 55 7.70 -20.36 -9.94
CA GLU A 55 6.94 -21.13 -10.93
C GLU A 55 5.45 -20.87 -10.76
N PHE A 56 4.75 -20.68 -11.87
CA PHE A 56 3.31 -20.43 -11.93
C PHE A 56 2.60 -21.49 -12.78
N PRO A 57 1.32 -21.77 -12.49
CA PRO A 57 0.45 -22.54 -13.38
C PRO A 57 0.37 -21.89 -14.78
N PRO A 58 0.06 -22.66 -15.84
CA PRO A 58 0.11 -22.17 -17.23
C PRO A 58 -0.75 -20.96 -17.52
N ARG A 59 -1.89 -20.81 -16.81
CA ARG A 59 -2.79 -19.66 -16.96
C ARG A 59 -2.17 -18.39 -16.39
N GLU A 60 -1.59 -18.49 -15.20
CA GLU A 60 -0.94 -17.39 -14.49
C GLU A 60 0.34 -16.96 -15.20
N ALA A 61 1.14 -17.92 -15.69
CA ALA A 61 2.34 -17.65 -16.44
C ALA A 61 2.04 -16.82 -17.72
N ARG A 62 1.02 -17.21 -18.50
CA ARG A 62 0.59 -16.42 -19.67
C ARG A 62 0.12 -15.02 -19.31
N PHE A 63 -0.60 -14.88 -18.23
CA PHE A 63 -1.05 -13.59 -17.73
C PHE A 63 0.14 -12.71 -17.32
N LEU A 64 1.12 -13.28 -16.60
CA LEU A 64 2.33 -12.57 -16.18
C LEU A 64 3.17 -12.11 -17.37
N SER A 65 3.36 -12.95 -18.38
CA SER A 65 4.08 -12.55 -19.61
C SER A 65 3.43 -11.33 -20.28
N GLY A 66 2.10 -11.26 -20.27
CA GLY A 66 1.37 -10.12 -20.85
C GLY A 66 1.38 -8.84 -19.98
N THR A 67 1.68 -8.96 -18.69
CA THR A 67 1.66 -7.82 -17.74
C THR A 67 3.05 -7.43 -17.24
N MET A 68 4.09 -8.12 -17.67
CA MET A 68 5.45 -7.99 -17.15
C MET A 68 6.03 -6.57 -17.32
N GLU A 69 5.78 -5.92 -18.45
CA GLU A 69 6.22 -4.54 -18.68
C GLU A 69 5.61 -3.57 -17.65
N THR A 70 4.32 -3.72 -17.37
CA THR A 70 3.62 -2.92 -16.35
C THR A 70 4.19 -3.19 -14.95
N LEU A 71 4.46 -4.45 -14.61
CA LEU A 71 5.06 -4.82 -13.33
C LEU A 71 6.45 -4.21 -13.16
N ASN A 72 7.26 -4.27 -14.20
CA ASN A 72 8.60 -3.66 -14.20
C ASN A 72 8.54 -2.13 -14.02
N ARG A 73 7.62 -1.45 -14.70
CA ARG A 73 7.38 -0.01 -14.49
C ARG A 73 6.96 0.32 -13.06
N LEU A 74 6.27 -0.59 -12.40
CA LEU A 74 5.82 -0.45 -11.01
C LEU A 74 6.86 -0.89 -9.97
N GLY A 75 8.09 -1.13 -10.41
CA GLY A 75 9.21 -1.45 -9.55
C GLY A 75 9.31 -2.92 -9.15
N VAL A 76 8.50 -3.79 -9.76
CA VAL A 76 8.58 -5.25 -9.57
C VAL A 76 9.43 -5.82 -10.70
N GLY A 77 10.73 -6.03 -10.47
CA GLY A 77 11.66 -6.59 -11.47
C GLY A 77 11.35 -8.07 -11.71
N LEU A 78 10.71 -8.34 -12.84
CA LEU A 78 10.31 -9.68 -13.24
C LEU A 78 10.79 -9.95 -14.66
N SER A 79 11.38 -11.13 -14.90
CA SER A 79 11.80 -11.59 -16.22
C SER A 79 11.49 -13.06 -16.41
N GLU A 80 11.28 -13.48 -17.68
CA GLU A 80 11.08 -14.88 -18.01
C GLU A 80 12.37 -15.68 -17.83
N PHE A 81 12.28 -16.80 -17.14
CA PHE A 81 13.39 -17.73 -16.91
C PHE A 81 13.13 -19.13 -17.52
N GLY A 82 11.88 -19.41 -17.86
CA GLY A 82 11.40 -20.64 -18.50
C GLY A 82 9.93 -20.51 -18.87
N GLU A 83 9.33 -21.54 -19.46
CA GLU A 83 7.94 -21.49 -19.92
C GLU A 83 6.93 -21.07 -18.84
N ARG A 84 7.19 -21.44 -17.58
CA ARG A 84 6.30 -21.16 -16.43
C ARG A 84 7.07 -20.62 -15.24
N THR A 85 8.34 -20.34 -15.42
CA THR A 85 9.24 -19.91 -14.36
C THR A 85 9.68 -18.48 -14.63
N PHE A 86 9.56 -17.63 -13.64
CA PHE A 86 9.95 -16.23 -13.68
C PHE A 86 11.04 -15.96 -12.66
N LEU A 87 11.98 -15.09 -13.00
CA LEU A 87 13.00 -14.59 -12.12
C LEU A 87 12.54 -13.26 -11.56
N LEU A 88 12.41 -13.20 -10.24
CA LEU A 88 12.14 -11.98 -9.48
C LEU A 88 13.47 -11.43 -8.97
N ASP A 89 13.94 -10.32 -9.50
CA ASP A 89 15.24 -9.74 -9.19
C ASP A 89 15.15 -8.38 -8.48
N ALA A 90 13.99 -7.74 -8.50
CA ALA A 90 13.78 -6.47 -7.82
C ALA A 90 12.35 -6.30 -7.27
N LEU A 91 12.23 -5.50 -6.23
CA LEU A 91 10.95 -5.19 -5.58
C LEU A 91 10.87 -3.69 -5.28
N PRO A 92 9.66 -3.12 -5.16
CA PRO A 92 9.50 -1.80 -4.60
C PRO A 92 10.17 -1.72 -3.22
N PRO A 93 10.83 -0.60 -2.86
CA PRO A 93 11.63 -0.48 -1.62
C PRO A 93 10.85 -0.75 -0.34
N PHE A 94 9.53 -0.63 -0.40
CA PHE A 94 8.62 -0.85 0.73
C PHE A 94 8.32 -2.33 0.98
N VAL A 95 8.59 -3.21 0.01
CA VAL A 95 8.36 -4.66 0.14
C VAL A 95 9.63 -5.31 0.70
N LYS A 96 9.48 -6.02 1.83
CA LYS A 96 10.62 -6.71 2.44
C LYS A 96 11.03 -7.91 1.59
N ALA A 97 12.31 -8.09 1.34
CA ALA A 97 12.86 -9.21 0.57
C ALA A 97 12.41 -10.59 1.10
N ALA A 98 12.25 -10.72 2.41
CA ALA A 98 11.76 -11.96 3.04
C ALA A 98 10.32 -12.35 2.65
N ASP A 99 9.53 -11.40 2.15
CA ASP A 99 8.13 -11.60 1.76
C ASP A 99 7.95 -11.62 0.21
N SER A 100 9.06 -11.63 -0.57
CA SER A 100 9.09 -11.52 -2.03
C SER A 100 8.18 -12.52 -2.75
N ARG A 101 8.33 -13.79 -2.43
CA ARG A 101 7.52 -14.87 -3.02
C ARG A 101 6.04 -14.73 -2.69
N LYS A 102 5.73 -14.46 -1.43
CA LYS A 102 4.34 -14.25 -0.99
C LYS A 102 3.73 -13.04 -1.67
N PHE A 103 4.49 -11.96 -1.79
CA PHE A 103 4.07 -10.74 -2.44
C PHE A 103 3.67 -10.99 -3.90
N ILE A 104 4.54 -11.64 -4.70
CA ILE A 104 4.26 -11.85 -6.12
C ILE A 104 3.07 -12.79 -6.34
N LEU A 105 2.92 -13.84 -5.54
CA LEU A 105 1.77 -14.73 -5.61
C LEU A 105 0.46 -13.99 -5.29
N GLU A 106 0.42 -13.24 -4.19
CA GLU A 106 -0.75 -12.45 -3.83
C GLU A 106 -1.09 -11.36 -4.86
N LEU A 107 -0.06 -10.77 -5.48
CA LEU A 107 -0.24 -9.79 -6.55
C LEU A 107 -0.91 -10.41 -7.78
N VAL A 108 -0.43 -11.57 -8.21
CA VAL A 108 -0.99 -12.29 -9.37
C VAL A 108 -2.44 -12.69 -9.11
N ASP A 109 -2.74 -13.24 -7.93
CA ASP A 109 -4.10 -13.61 -7.55
C ASP A 109 -5.07 -12.42 -7.64
N LYS A 110 -4.64 -11.26 -7.14
CA LYS A 110 -5.47 -10.04 -7.15
C LYS A 110 -5.66 -9.47 -8.56
N LEU A 111 -4.61 -9.49 -9.36
CA LEU A 111 -4.69 -9.03 -10.74
C LEU A 111 -5.64 -9.91 -11.56
N GLN A 112 -5.61 -11.21 -11.38
CA GLN A 112 -6.55 -12.13 -12.02
C GLN A 112 -7.99 -11.94 -11.54
N ALA A 113 -8.19 -11.72 -10.24
CA ALA A 113 -9.50 -11.47 -9.66
C ALA A 113 -10.13 -10.16 -10.16
N ALA A 114 -9.33 -9.17 -10.56
CA ALA A 114 -9.80 -7.91 -11.13
C ALA A 114 -10.36 -8.05 -12.57
N GLY A 115 -10.10 -9.18 -13.24
CA GLY A 115 -10.75 -9.58 -14.50
C GLY A 115 -9.99 -9.21 -15.78
N GLU A 116 -10.15 -10.05 -16.81
CA GLU A 116 -9.50 -9.95 -18.13
C GLU A 116 -10.10 -8.86 -19.06
N GLY A 117 -11.09 -8.08 -18.61
CA GLY A 117 -11.91 -7.23 -19.48
C GLY A 117 -11.83 -5.73 -19.27
N VAL A 118 -11.10 -5.24 -18.29
CA VAL A 118 -11.00 -3.81 -18.00
C VAL A 118 -9.58 -3.36 -18.32
N ASN A 119 -9.46 -2.18 -18.96
CA ASN A 119 -8.20 -1.52 -19.36
C ASN A 119 -7.06 -1.84 -18.38
N VAL A 120 -6.35 -2.96 -18.65
CA VAL A 120 -5.36 -3.61 -17.77
C VAL A 120 -4.28 -2.64 -17.31
N LEU A 121 -4.00 -1.59 -18.11
CA LEU A 121 -3.03 -0.56 -17.78
C LEU A 121 -3.44 0.29 -16.55
N ARG A 122 -4.66 0.79 -16.49
CA ARG A 122 -5.07 1.72 -15.41
C ARG A 122 -5.56 1.01 -14.14
N LEU A 123 -6.32 -0.06 -14.29
CA LEU A 123 -6.77 -0.87 -13.15
C LEU A 123 -5.66 -1.74 -12.58
N GLY A 124 -4.76 -2.24 -13.45
CA GLY A 124 -3.60 -3.00 -13.04
C GLY A 124 -2.66 -2.17 -12.17
N GLU A 125 -2.39 -0.93 -12.55
CA GLU A 125 -1.57 -0.01 -11.75
C GLU A 125 -2.17 0.23 -10.36
N ASP A 126 -3.46 0.54 -10.27
CA ASP A 126 -4.15 0.75 -8.99
C ASP A 126 -4.13 -0.49 -8.09
N VAL A 127 -4.39 -1.67 -8.64
CA VAL A 127 -4.33 -2.95 -7.89
C VAL A 127 -2.91 -3.24 -7.40
N ILE A 128 -1.90 -3.02 -8.25
CA ILE A 128 -0.50 -3.26 -7.90
C ILE A 128 -0.07 -2.28 -6.81
N ILE A 129 -0.34 -0.98 -6.97
CA ILE A 129 0.01 0.04 -5.99
C ILE A 129 -0.65 -0.26 -4.64
N LYS A 130 -1.94 -0.60 -4.63
CA LYS A 130 -2.65 -0.99 -3.40
C LYS A 130 -2.04 -2.23 -2.75
N THR A 131 -1.64 -3.22 -3.54
CA THR A 131 -1.02 -4.44 -3.01
C THR A 131 0.36 -4.15 -2.44
N VAL A 132 1.18 -3.35 -3.13
CA VAL A 132 2.48 -2.88 -2.64
C VAL A 132 2.32 -2.13 -1.32
N CYS A 133 1.42 -1.15 -1.25
CA CYS A 133 1.20 -0.37 -0.04
C CYS A 133 0.76 -1.24 1.14
N ARG A 134 -0.05 -2.27 0.91
CA ARG A 134 -0.45 -3.23 1.96
C ARG A 134 0.74 -4.02 2.51
N HIS A 135 1.67 -4.44 1.66
CA HIS A 135 2.87 -5.18 2.08
C HIS A 135 3.91 -4.29 2.76
N ALA A 136 3.93 -3.00 2.42
CA ALA A 136 4.84 -2.03 3.03
C ALA A 136 4.52 -1.76 4.50
N VAL A 137 3.23 -1.80 4.86
CA VAL A 137 2.77 -1.41 6.20
C VAL A 137 2.43 -2.64 7.02
N LYS A 138 3.30 -3.01 7.94
CA LYS A 138 2.97 -4.02 8.96
C LYS A 138 2.15 -3.36 10.08
N ALA A 139 0.98 -3.91 10.33
CA ALA A 139 -0.04 -3.38 11.25
C ALA A 139 0.38 -3.24 12.73
N ASN A 140 1.59 -3.67 13.12
CA ASN A 140 2.04 -3.75 14.51
C ASN A 140 3.41 -3.10 14.79
N ASP A 141 3.99 -2.37 13.86
CA ASP A 141 5.20 -1.61 14.16
C ASP A 141 4.78 -0.36 14.95
N SER A 142 5.14 -0.29 16.23
CA SER A 142 4.94 0.89 17.04
C SER A 142 5.86 1.99 16.54
N LEU A 143 5.30 3.08 16.02
CA LEU A 143 6.06 4.26 15.63
C LEU A 143 6.52 5.03 16.87
N ARG A 144 7.73 5.59 16.82
CA ARG A 144 8.18 6.60 17.75
C ARG A 144 7.44 7.90 17.49
N GLU A 145 7.45 8.79 18.47
CA GLU A 145 6.72 10.05 18.41
C GLU A 145 7.14 10.92 17.20
N GLU A 146 8.44 10.94 16.88
CA GLU A 146 8.98 11.63 15.71
C GLU A 146 8.51 11.02 14.38
N GLU A 147 8.49 9.68 14.30
CA GLU A 147 8.02 8.96 13.10
C GLU A 147 6.51 9.18 12.89
N LEU A 148 5.77 9.28 13.99
CA LEU A 148 4.35 9.56 13.95
C LEU A 148 4.07 10.99 13.49
N GLN A 149 4.85 11.98 13.97
CA GLN A 149 4.75 13.36 13.54
C GLN A 149 5.03 13.48 12.02
N ASN A 150 6.11 12.85 11.55
CA ASN A 150 6.45 12.82 10.13
C ASN A 150 5.32 12.20 9.30
N LEU A 151 4.72 11.09 9.76
CA LEU A 151 3.59 10.46 9.08
C LEU A 151 2.37 11.39 8.98
N VAL A 152 2.08 12.15 10.03
CA VAL A 152 0.97 13.14 10.02
C VAL A 152 1.27 14.27 9.04
N ASP A 153 2.50 14.76 9.02
CA ASP A 153 2.92 15.83 8.12
C ASP A 153 2.89 15.36 6.65
N ASP A 154 3.38 14.16 6.36
CA ASP A 154 3.29 13.53 5.05
C ASP A 154 1.82 13.32 4.62
N LEU A 155 0.97 12.87 5.54
CA LEU A 155 -0.44 12.66 5.27
C LEU A 155 -1.16 13.97 4.93
N ARG A 156 -0.80 15.08 5.58
CA ARG A 156 -1.35 16.42 5.28
C ARG A 156 -0.95 16.92 3.90
N CYS A 157 0.17 16.44 3.35
CA CYS A 157 0.63 16.74 1.99
C CYS A 157 -0.03 15.86 0.92
N CYS A 158 -0.85 14.88 1.31
CA CYS A 158 -1.61 14.04 0.39
C CYS A 158 -2.82 14.79 -0.18
N GLU A 159 -3.23 14.44 -1.40
CA GLU A 159 -4.43 15.00 -2.05
C GLU A 159 -5.71 14.53 -1.37
N MET A 160 -5.71 13.29 -0.87
CA MET A 160 -6.86 12.68 -0.18
C MET A 160 -6.48 12.17 1.22
N PRO A 161 -6.18 13.07 2.18
CA PRO A 161 -5.60 12.67 3.47
C PRO A 161 -6.58 11.91 4.38
N TYR A 162 -7.89 11.97 4.14
CA TYR A 162 -8.91 11.44 5.05
C TYR A 162 -9.27 9.96 4.85
N THR A 163 -8.84 9.35 3.72
CA THR A 163 -9.15 7.96 3.40
C THR A 163 -7.94 7.23 2.84
N CYS A 164 -7.73 5.98 3.24
CA CYS A 164 -6.72 5.13 2.61
C CYS A 164 -7.19 4.65 1.21
N PRO A 165 -6.30 4.09 0.38
CA PRO A 165 -6.66 3.58 -0.94
C PRO A 165 -7.75 2.49 -0.93
N HIS A 166 -7.98 1.86 0.22
CA HIS A 166 -9.01 0.84 0.42
C HIS A 166 -10.33 1.41 0.98
N GLY A 167 -10.45 2.75 1.11
CA GLY A 167 -11.64 3.43 1.62
C GLY A 167 -11.78 3.48 3.14
N ARG A 168 -10.75 3.08 3.90
CA ARG A 168 -10.77 3.21 5.38
C ARG A 168 -10.40 4.62 5.79
N PRO A 169 -11.04 5.21 6.83
CA PRO A 169 -10.64 6.50 7.35
C PRO A 169 -9.19 6.48 7.88
N THR A 170 -8.42 7.50 7.53
CA THR A 170 -7.05 7.72 8.04
C THR A 170 -7.07 8.56 9.30
N ILE A 171 -7.93 9.60 9.33
CA ILE A 171 -8.12 10.51 10.45
C ILE A 171 -9.62 10.65 10.70
N ILE A 172 -10.00 10.60 11.95
CA ILE A 172 -11.36 10.93 12.42
C ILE A 172 -11.25 12.12 13.36
N GLU A 173 -11.98 13.17 13.06
CA GLU A 173 -12.15 14.32 13.92
C GLU A 173 -13.41 14.16 14.76
N MET A 174 -13.34 14.49 16.04
CA MET A 174 -14.47 14.48 16.96
C MET A 174 -14.36 15.65 17.91
N ASN A 175 -15.40 16.46 18.02
CA ASN A 175 -15.44 17.50 19.04
C ASN A 175 -15.81 16.92 20.43
N TYR A 176 -15.48 17.64 21.49
CA TYR A 176 -15.73 17.16 22.85
C TYR A 176 -17.22 16.96 23.16
N LEU A 177 -18.10 17.77 22.59
CA LEU A 177 -19.55 17.60 22.73
C LEU A 177 -20.06 16.28 22.14
N GLU A 178 -19.53 15.91 20.97
CA GLU A 178 -19.84 14.61 20.35
C GLU A 178 -19.31 13.45 21.18
N LEU A 179 -18.12 13.62 21.76
CA LEU A 179 -17.54 12.63 22.66
C LEU A 179 -18.40 12.45 23.91
N GLU A 180 -18.80 13.55 24.56
CA GLU A 180 -19.64 13.53 25.76
C GLU A 180 -21.02 12.93 25.49
N LYS A 181 -21.63 13.23 24.33
CA LYS A 181 -22.88 12.57 23.90
C LYS A 181 -22.69 11.05 23.74
N LYS A 182 -21.57 10.59 23.16
CA LYS A 182 -21.29 9.15 23.03
C LYS A 182 -21.09 8.44 24.37
N PHE A 183 -20.66 9.16 25.39
CA PHE A 183 -20.56 8.66 26.78
C PHE A 183 -21.85 8.88 27.60
N GLY A 184 -22.92 9.39 26.97
CA GLY A 184 -24.21 9.64 27.67
C GLY A 184 -24.14 10.72 28.74
N ARG A 185 -23.15 11.61 28.70
CA ARG A 185 -22.98 12.68 29.69
C ARG A 185 -23.78 13.94 29.35
N ILE A 186 -24.22 14.09 28.12
CA ILE A 186 -25.08 15.19 27.64
C ILE A 186 -26.14 14.57 26.73
N GLN A 187 -27.40 15.01 26.90
CA GLN A 187 -28.54 14.65 26.02
C GLN A 187 -28.58 15.53 24.77
#